data_86cf6354fd91ceb42858af3d5570c6fc
#
_entry.id   86cf6354fd91ceb42858af3d5570c6fc
#
_cell.length_a   1.000
_cell.length_b   1.000
_cell.length_c   1.000
_cell.angle_alpha   90.00
_cell.angle_beta   90.00
_cell.angle_gamma   90.00
#
_symmetry.space_group_name_H-M   'P 1'
#
loop_
_entity.id
_entity.type
_entity.pdbx_description
1 polymer ?
#
loop_
_entity_poly.entity_id
_entity_poly.type
_entity_poly.pdbx_seq_one_letter_code
_entity_poly.pdbx_strand_id
1 'polypeptide(L)'
;MKAVLITIGDEILSGNTVDTNSNFIAQQLKSIGIPVLKILTVADEVQTIKKSLAEGFEIADLIITTGGLGPTKDDRTKKAFAEYFGDELKTDDATFLHLKNLMIKRKREHLLEINKDQAVVLSKAHVFQNENGTAPCQMIQQNGKTAVCLPGVPYEVKPLVKDKIIPFLQQKYALSHIIARIISVVDFPESLLALTIEQWELDLPPNISLSYLPVGNRIKLRLTAVGSDAGDLKIQLDNEVEKLRPLIGDKVIAWDGNDIQEILKELLLKNKLTLSVAESCTGGELARLITSVSGSSAYFTGGIIPYDFNQKIALLNVSEKTIRQKTVVSAEVAEEMSVGCQQLFKTDISLSTTGVSGPRTDEFNNTVGTVFYTIRIKDSVQTNSLFLPHMERNDFAAFVSQRVLQDLVSMILKIFK
;
A
#
# COMPACT_ATOMS: atom_id res chain seq x y z
N MET A 1 26.58 -2.74 -4.87
CA MET A 1 26.02 -1.38 -5.09
C MET A 1 25.15 -1.01 -3.90
N LYS A 2 25.26 0.22 -3.39
CA LYS A 2 24.47 0.77 -2.27
C LYS A 2 23.84 2.07 -2.74
N ALA A 3 22.69 2.44 -2.19
CA ALA A 3 21.94 3.61 -2.62
C ALA A 3 21.68 4.62 -1.50
N VAL A 4 21.55 5.90 -1.88
CA VAL A 4 21.00 6.99 -1.09
C VAL A 4 19.82 7.59 -1.87
N LEU A 5 18.72 7.89 -1.19
CA LEU A 5 17.56 8.58 -1.77
C LEU A 5 17.55 10.03 -1.26
N ILE A 6 17.25 10.97 -2.16
CA ILE A 6 17.16 12.39 -1.82
C ILE A 6 15.84 12.93 -2.37
N THR A 7 14.93 13.28 -1.49
CA THR A 7 13.68 13.95 -1.85
C THR A 7 13.88 15.45 -1.81
N ILE A 8 13.58 16.14 -2.90
CA ILE A 8 13.75 17.58 -3.08
C ILE A 8 12.35 18.20 -3.12
N GLY A 9 12.04 19.06 -2.15
CA GLY A 9 10.75 19.74 -2.08
C GLY A 9 10.47 20.37 -0.72
N ASP A 10 10.18 21.65 -0.71
CA ASP A 10 9.85 22.43 0.50
C ASP A 10 8.53 21.99 1.12
N GLU A 11 7.58 21.46 0.32
CA GLU A 11 6.30 20.92 0.79
C GLU A 11 6.47 19.65 1.64
N ILE A 12 7.52 18.87 1.39
CA ILE A 12 7.85 17.70 2.20
C ILE A 12 8.51 18.14 3.51
N LEU A 13 9.45 19.10 3.45
CA LEU A 13 10.11 19.64 4.63
C LEU A 13 9.12 20.34 5.59
N SER A 14 8.12 21.02 5.03
CA SER A 14 7.07 21.70 5.81
C SER A 14 6.00 20.72 6.37
N GLY A 15 6.05 19.42 5.99
CA GLY A 15 5.07 18.42 6.41
C GLY A 15 3.72 18.50 5.70
N ASN A 16 3.58 19.33 4.67
CA ASN A 16 2.34 19.47 3.89
C ASN A 16 2.09 18.24 3.00
N THR A 17 3.15 17.51 2.65
CA THR A 17 3.08 16.33 1.80
C THR A 17 3.95 15.22 2.39
N VAL A 18 3.42 13.99 2.37
CA VAL A 18 4.16 12.79 2.82
C VAL A 18 5.01 12.26 1.67
N ASP A 19 6.29 11.97 1.94
CA ASP A 19 7.17 11.31 0.98
C ASP A 19 6.80 9.84 0.78
N THR A 20 5.96 9.57 -0.21
CA THR A 20 5.61 8.21 -0.65
C THR A 20 6.56 7.67 -1.72
N ASN A 21 7.33 8.55 -2.39
CA ASN A 21 8.25 8.17 -3.46
C ASN A 21 9.45 7.41 -2.91
N SER A 22 10.11 7.93 -1.87
CA SER A 22 11.26 7.26 -1.26
C SER A 22 10.90 5.89 -0.71
N ASN A 23 9.72 5.74 -0.09
CA ASN A 23 9.24 4.44 0.36
C ASN A 23 9.12 3.44 -0.81
N PHE A 24 8.47 3.86 -1.90
CA PHE A 24 8.31 3.02 -3.09
C PHE A 24 9.65 2.66 -3.72
N ILE A 25 10.54 3.64 -3.95
CA ILE A 25 11.87 3.42 -4.56
C ILE A 25 12.71 2.47 -3.70
N ALA A 26 12.72 2.65 -2.37
CA ALA A 26 13.44 1.79 -1.45
C ALA A 26 12.98 0.33 -1.54
N GLN A 27 11.66 0.09 -1.66
CA GLN A 27 11.11 -1.25 -1.87
C GLN A 27 11.56 -1.85 -3.20
N GLN A 28 11.56 -1.07 -4.30
CA GLN A 28 11.98 -1.54 -5.62
C GLN A 28 13.50 -1.84 -5.64
N LEU A 29 14.33 -0.98 -5.07
CA LEU A 29 15.78 -1.21 -4.97
C LEU A 29 16.10 -2.44 -4.10
N LYS A 30 15.39 -2.61 -3.00
CA LYS A 30 15.52 -3.80 -2.14
C LYS A 30 15.19 -5.09 -2.90
N SER A 31 14.19 -5.08 -3.80
CA SER A 31 13.80 -6.28 -4.57
C SER A 31 14.89 -6.76 -5.55
N ILE A 32 15.85 -5.88 -5.89
CA ILE A 32 16.99 -6.17 -6.76
C ILE A 32 18.34 -6.19 -6.03
N GLY A 33 18.31 -6.28 -4.70
CA GLY A 33 19.55 -6.42 -3.90
C GLY A 33 20.33 -5.14 -3.67
N ILE A 34 19.78 -3.96 -3.93
CA ILE A 34 20.42 -2.67 -3.65
C ILE A 34 19.89 -2.11 -2.31
N PRO A 35 20.68 -2.16 -1.21
CA PRO A 35 20.28 -1.59 0.05
C PRO A 35 20.29 -0.06 -0.02
N VAL A 36 19.25 0.58 0.51
CA VAL A 36 19.20 2.01 0.75
C VAL A 36 19.80 2.30 2.12
N LEU A 37 20.88 3.08 2.14
CA LEU A 37 21.62 3.40 3.37
C LEU A 37 21.05 4.64 4.09
N LYS A 38 20.51 5.59 3.32
CA LYS A 38 20.01 6.85 3.85
C LYS A 38 18.90 7.41 2.95
N ILE A 39 17.92 8.04 3.58
CA ILE A 39 16.89 8.84 2.91
C ILE A 39 16.99 10.24 3.47
N LEU A 40 17.11 11.25 2.58
CA LEU A 40 17.24 12.65 2.92
C LEU A 40 16.10 13.44 2.29
N THR A 41 15.58 14.42 3.00
CA THR A 41 14.70 15.44 2.43
C THR A 41 15.41 16.79 2.49
N VAL A 42 15.44 17.50 1.38
CA VAL A 42 16.20 18.75 1.24
C VAL A 42 15.38 19.83 0.52
N ALA A 43 15.71 21.09 0.80
CA ALA A 43 15.13 22.24 0.11
C ALA A 43 15.53 22.27 -1.38
N ASP A 44 14.70 22.87 -2.22
CA ASP A 44 14.96 23.03 -3.65
C ASP A 44 15.93 24.20 -3.92
N GLU A 45 17.14 24.05 -3.39
CA GLU A 45 18.24 25.00 -3.56
C GLU A 45 19.46 24.30 -4.16
N VAL A 46 20.05 24.93 -5.19
CA VAL A 46 21.19 24.36 -5.94
C VAL A 46 22.33 23.93 -5.02
N GLN A 47 22.73 24.74 -4.04
CA GLN A 47 23.84 24.42 -3.16
C GLN A 47 23.49 23.29 -2.18
N THR A 48 22.28 23.28 -1.68
CA THR A 48 21.76 22.21 -0.79
C THR A 48 21.73 20.87 -1.50
N ILE A 49 21.23 20.85 -2.74
CA ILE A 49 21.18 19.64 -3.58
C ILE A 49 22.60 19.13 -3.88
N LYS A 50 23.52 20.02 -4.29
CA LYS A 50 24.93 19.67 -4.57
C LYS A 50 25.63 19.07 -3.35
N LYS A 51 25.44 19.68 -2.17
CA LYS A 51 25.99 19.18 -0.91
C LYS A 51 25.45 17.78 -0.60
N SER A 52 24.16 17.57 -0.75
CA SER A 52 23.52 16.28 -0.49
C SER A 52 23.98 15.19 -1.47
N LEU A 53 24.24 15.54 -2.75
CA LEU A 53 24.86 14.64 -3.72
C LEU A 53 26.26 14.23 -3.28
N ALA A 54 27.10 15.20 -2.85
CA ALA A 54 28.44 14.94 -2.38
C ALA A 54 28.45 13.99 -1.16
N GLU A 55 27.69 14.34 -0.11
CA GLU A 55 27.53 13.52 1.10
C GLU A 55 26.99 12.10 0.79
N GLY A 56 26.01 12.02 -0.10
CA GLY A 56 25.44 10.71 -0.51
C GLY A 56 26.47 9.83 -1.22
N PHE A 57 27.31 10.42 -2.07
CA PHE A 57 28.34 9.66 -2.78
C PHE A 57 29.56 9.30 -1.94
N GLU A 58 29.71 9.82 -0.73
CA GLU A 58 30.71 9.31 0.22
C GLU A 58 30.37 7.87 0.69
N ILE A 59 29.09 7.53 0.79
CA ILE A 59 28.62 6.29 1.37
C ILE A 59 27.93 5.33 0.39
N ALA A 60 27.56 5.80 -0.81
CA ALA A 60 26.82 5.05 -1.79
C ALA A 60 27.40 5.17 -3.21
N ASP A 61 27.02 4.24 -4.09
CA ASP A 61 27.39 4.22 -5.51
C ASP A 61 26.26 4.76 -6.39
N LEU A 62 25.03 4.71 -5.87
CA LEU A 62 23.80 5.13 -6.54
C LEU A 62 23.09 6.18 -5.70
N ILE A 63 22.77 7.31 -6.32
CA ILE A 63 21.85 8.29 -5.75
C ILE A 63 20.61 8.38 -6.63
N ILE A 64 19.44 8.32 -6.03
CA ILE A 64 18.18 8.62 -6.73
C ILE A 64 17.55 9.82 -6.07
N THR A 65 17.32 10.88 -6.87
CA THR A 65 16.59 12.07 -6.40
C THR A 65 15.18 12.10 -6.96
N THR A 66 14.24 12.66 -6.21
CA THR A 66 12.86 12.93 -6.66
C THR A 66 12.50 14.38 -6.39
N GLY A 67 11.88 15.06 -7.36
CA GLY A 67 11.46 16.45 -7.24
C GLY A 67 12.35 17.47 -7.96
N GLY A 68 11.90 18.71 -8.02
CA GLY A 68 12.62 19.84 -8.61
C GLY A 68 12.89 19.78 -10.11
N LEU A 69 12.05 19.03 -10.89
CA LEU A 69 12.15 18.90 -12.35
C LEU A 69 11.01 19.57 -13.13
N GLY A 70 10.12 20.28 -12.45
CA GLY A 70 8.99 20.98 -13.07
C GLY A 70 9.43 22.19 -13.92
N PRO A 71 8.44 22.92 -14.48
CA PRO A 71 8.69 24.08 -15.35
C PRO A 71 8.83 25.40 -14.58
N THR A 72 8.79 25.38 -13.26
CA THR A 72 8.76 26.58 -12.42
C THR A 72 10.17 27.05 -12.04
N LYS A 73 10.30 28.28 -11.55
CA LYS A 73 11.61 28.87 -11.25
C LYS A 73 12.29 28.26 -10.02
N ASP A 74 11.53 27.61 -9.20
CA ASP A 74 11.95 26.85 -8.02
C ASP A 74 12.45 25.45 -8.37
N ASP A 75 12.17 24.94 -9.57
CA ASP A 75 12.67 23.65 -10.05
C ASP A 75 14.16 23.74 -10.46
N ARG A 76 15.05 23.41 -9.52
CA ARG A 76 16.51 23.67 -9.66
C ARG A 76 17.36 22.40 -9.77
N THR A 77 16.74 21.23 -9.72
CA THR A 77 17.46 19.94 -9.70
C THR A 77 18.35 19.76 -10.94
N LYS A 78 17.87 20.07 -12.15
CA LYS A 78 18.70 19.96 -13.39
C LYS A 78 19.95 20.82 -13.32
N LYS A 79 19.82 22.05 -12.82
CA LYS A 79 20.95 22.98 -12.66
C LYS A 79 21.95 22.47 -11.62
N ALA A 80 21.45 21.98 -10.48
CA ALA A 80 22.32 21.42 -9.43
C ALA A 80 23.12 20.22 -9.92
N PHE A 81 22.49 19.33 -10.71
CA PHE A 81 23.17 18.19 -11.33
C PHE A 81 24.20 18.65 -12.35
N ALA A 82 23.87 19.59 -13.25
CA ALA A 82 24.81 20.12 -14.23
C ALA A 82 26.07 20.70 -13.55
N GLU A 83 25.87 21.53 -12.52
CA GLU A 83 26.99 22.10 -11.76
C GLU A 83 27.79 21.05 -10.98
N TYR A 84 27.13 20.04 -10.38
CA TYR A 84 27.81 19.00 -9.60
C TYR A 84 28.68 18.11 -10.47
N PHE A 85 28.16 17.66 -11.64
CA PHE A 85 28.85 16.76 -12.54
C PHE A 85 29.73 17.47 -13.58
N GLY A 86 29.80 18.82 -13.57
CA GLY A 86 30.52 19.58 -14.61
C GLY A 86 29.97 19.25 -16.00
N ASP A 87 28.67 19.21 -16.13
CA ASP A 87 27.95 18.94 -17.38
C ASP A 87 27.17 20.18 -17.85
N GLU A 88 26.75 20.18 -19.10
CA GLU A 88 25.95 21.24 -19.72
C GLU A 88 24.50 20.78 -19.90
N LEU A 89 23.60 21.75 -19.90
CA LEU A 89 22.19 21.51 -20.22
C LEU A 89 21.98 21.77 -21.72
N LYS A 90 21.30 20.82 -22.38
CA LYS A 90 20.94 20.92 -23.80
C LYS A 90 19.49 20.51 -24.05
N THR A 91 18.90 21.05 -25.09
CA THR A 91 17.60 20.55 -25.57
C THR A 91 17.79 19.16 -26.19
N ASP A 92 16.95 18.20 -25.78
CA ASP A 92 16.89 16.85 -26.34
C ASP A 92 15.71 16.73 -27.29
N ASP A 93 16.01 16.54 -28.59
CA ASP A 93 14.99 16.48 -29.63
C ASP A 93 13.96 15.36 -29.43
N ALA A 94 14.40 14.23 -28.91
CA ALA A 94 13.51 13.09 -28.62
C ALA A 94 12.54 13.46 -27.50
N THR A 95 13.02 14.11 -26.44
CA THR A 95 12.19 14.59 -25.33
C THR A 95 11.24 15.70 -25.80
N PHE A 96 11.71 16.62 -26.66
CA PHE A 96 10.85 17.66 -27.21
C PHE A 96 9.73 17.09 -28.08
N LEU A 97 10.04 16.10 -28.92
CA LEU A 97 9.03 15.40 -29.72
C LEU A 97 8.02 14.64 -28.84
N HIS A 98 8.52 13.97 -27.81
CA HIS A 98 7.66 13.30 -26.81
C HIS A 98 6.72 14.30 -26.12
N LEU A 99 7.25 15.42 -25.65
CA LEU A 99 6.48 16.49 -25.03
C LEU A 99 5.38 17.02 -25.97
N LYS A 100 5.73 17.28 -27.23
CA LYS A 100 4.77 17.74 -28.25
C LYS A 100 3.63 16.73 -28.41
N ASN A 101 3.95 15.45 -28.58
CA ASN A 101 2.96 14.39 -28.73
C ASN A 101 2.05 14.25 -27.50
N LEU A 102 2.64 14.40 -26.29
CA LEU A 102 1.90 14.37 -25.04
C LEU A 102 0.91 15.54 -24.94
N MET A 103 1.33 16.75 -25.33
CA MET A 103 0.48 17.94 -25.34
C MET A 103 -0.68 17.82 -26.34
N ILE A 104 -0.42 17.28 -27.55
CA ILE A 104 -1.46 16.98 -28.54
C ILE A 104 -2.47 15.97 -27.96
N LYS A 105 -1.98 14.85 -27.41
CA LYS A 105 -2.84 13.82 -26.81
C LYS A 105 -3.73 14.36 -25.70
N ARG A 106 -3.23 15.32 -24.94
CA ARG A 106 -3.94 15.98 -23.82
C ARG A 106 -4.78 17.19 -24.25
N LYS A 107 -4.79 17.54 -25.55
CA LYS A 107 -5.45 18.75 -26.11
C LYS A 107 -4.97 20.03 -25.42
N ARG A 108 -3.65 20.15 -25.20
CA ARG A 108 -2.98 21.26 -24.50
C ARG A 108 -1.81 21.82 -25.29
N GLU A 109 -1.89 21.84 -26.64
CA GLU A 109 -0.82 22.30 -27.53
C GLU A 109 -0.39 23.76 -27.27
N HIS A 110 -1.33 24.59 -26.80
CA HIS A 110 -1.06 25.99 -26.43
C HIS A 110 -0.08 26.14 -25.26
N LEU A 111 0.15 25.06 -24.48
CA LEU A 111 1.11 25.06 -23.39
C LEU A 111 2.51 24.57 -23.80
N LEU A 112 2.71 24.19 -25.05
CA LEU A 112 4.00 23.61 -25.50
C LEU A 112 5.14 24.60 -25.32
N GLU A 113 4.96 25.86 -25.69
CA GLU A 113 6.00 26.90 -25.59
C GLU A 113 6.40 27.17 -24.12
N ILE A 114 5.43 27.17 -23.21
CA ILE A 114 5.68 27.36 -21.77
C ILE A 114 6.44 26.18 -21.17
N ASN A 115 6.21 24.97 -21.70
CA ASN A 115 6.81 23.74 -21.18
C ASN A 115 8.06 23.28 -21.94
N LYS A 116 8.54 24.02 -22.94
CA LYS A 116 9.69 23.61 -23.77
C LYS A 116 10.95 23.30 -22.96
N ASP A 117 11.15 24.00 -21.83
CA ASP A 117 12.29 23.82 -20.93
C ASP A 117 12.26 22.43 -20.23
N GLN A 118 11.13 21.72 -20.28
CA GLN A 118 11.07 20.32 -19.85
C GLN A 118 11.90 19.40 -20.75
N ALA A 119 12.10 19.76 -22.03
CA ALA A 119 12.96 19.04 -22.96
C ALA A 119 14.47 19.34 -22.78
N VAL A 120 14.83 20.24 -21.86
CA VAL A 120 16.22 20.52 -21.52
C VAL A 120 16.72 19.46 -20.55
N VAL A 121 17.80 18.79 -20.92
CA VAL A 121 18.40 17.66 -20.19
C VAL A 121 19.92 17.85 -20.01
N LEU A 122 20.52 17.10 -19.13
CA LEU A 122 21.98 16.99 -19.00
C LEU A 122 22.58 16.38 -20.27
N SER A 123 23.66 16.96 -20.79
CA SER A 123 24.23 16.60 -22.09
C SER A 123 24.77 15.17 -22.14
N LYS A 124 25.23 14.63 -21.01
CA LYS A 124 25.79 13.28 -20.86
C LYS A 124 24.81 12.28 -20.24
N ALA A 125 23.60 12.70 -19.93
CA ALA A 125 22.63 11.80 -19.30
C ALA A 125 22.03 10.78 -20.28
N HIS A 126 21.77 9.59 -19.75
CA HIS A 126 20.81 8.69 -20.35
C HIS A 126 19.39 9.15 -19.95
N VAL A 127 18.57 9.43 -20.96
CA VAL A 127 17.23 9.99 -20.78
C VAL A 127 16.18 8.88 -20.91
N PHE A 128 15.34 8.73 -19.89
CA PHE A 128 14.16 7.86 -19.92
C PHE A 128 12.91 8.72 -20.06
N GLN A 129 12.18 8.55 -21.16
CA GLN A 129 10.97 9.29 -21.42
C GLN A 129 9.87 8.97 -20.39
N ASN A 130 9.15 10.00 -19.97
CA ASN A 130 8.08 9.91 -18.99
C ASN A 130 6.72 9.85 -19.72
N GLU A 131 6.14 8.67 -19.84
CA GLU A 131 4.87 8.47 -20.55
C GLU A 131 3.68 9.21 -19.86
N ASN A 132 3.81 9.51 -18.58
CA ASN A 132 2.75 10.09 -17.76
C ASN A 132 2.91 11.58 -17.46
N GLY A 133 4.08 12.14 -17.74
CA GLY A 133 4.39 13.54 -17.42
C GLY A 133 5.31 14.21 -18.43
N THR A 134 5.61 15.48 -18.19
CA THR A 134 6.43 16.32 -19.09
C THR A 134 7.93 16.25 -18.77
N ALA A 135 8.30 16.01 -17.52
CA ALA A 135 9.67 15.94 -17.09
C ALA A 135 10.23 14.52 -17.26
N PRO A 136 11.28 14.31 -18.09
CA PRO A 136 11.91 13.00 -18.23
C PRO A 136 12.72 12.65 -16.99
N CYS A 137 12.93 11.34 -16.79
CA CYS A 137 13.96 10.87 -15.87
C CYS A 137 15.33 10.91 -16.55
N GLN A 138 16.35 11.35 -15.83
CA GLN A 138 17.71 11.45 -16.34
C GLN A 138 18.67 10.67 -15.44
N MET A 139 19.58 9.92 -16.05
CA MET A 139 20.62 9.18 -15.34
C MET A 139 21.98 9.61 -15.84
N ILE A 140 22.83 10.10 -14.94
CA ILE A 140 24.22 10.44 -15.25
C ILE A 140 25.16 9.50 -14.52
N GLN A 141 26.26 9.17 -15.19
CA GLN A 141 27.29 8.28 -14.65
C GLN A 141 28.66 8.93 -14.80
N GLN A 142 29.39 8.99 -13.70
CA GLN A 142 30.75 9.54 -13.67
C GLN A 142 31.56 8.86 -12.57
N ASN A 143 32.81 8.47 -12.87
CA ASN A 143 33.77 7.94 -11.91
C ASN A 143 33.23 6.76 -11.07
N GLY A 144 32.47 5.84 -11.71
CA GLY A 144 31.86 4.69 -11.02
C GLY A 144 30.63 5.02 -10.17
N LYS A 145 30.22 6.27 -10.10
CA LYS A 145 29.01 6.73 -9.40
C LYS A 145 27.87 6.94 -10.38
N THR A 146 26.64 6.69 -9.93
CA THR A 146 25.41 6.83 -10.74
C THR A 146 24.44 7.75 -9.99
N ALA A 147 23.96 8.79 -10.65
CA ALA A 147 22.86 9.60 -10.15
C ALA A 147 21.66 9.55 -11.09
N VAL A 148 20.47 9.42 -10.53
CA VAL A 148 19.21 9.44 -11.23
C VAL A 148 18.35 10.56 -10.70
N CYS A 149 17.83 11.44 -11.56
CA CYS A 149 16.84 12.43 -11.16
C CYS A 149 15.47 12.10 -11.77
N LEU A 150 14.47 12.03 -10.89
CA LEU A 150 13.08 11.68 -11.17
C LEU A 150 12.16 12.88 -10.90
N PRO A 151 11.02 12.99 -11.59
CA PRO A 151 9.99 13.94 -11.21
C PRO A 151 9.49 13.71 -9.77
N GLY A 152 8.71 14.67 -9.22
CA GLY A 152 8.19 14.58 -7.85
C GLY A 152 6.87 13.82 -7.74
N VAL A 153 6.10 13.69 -8.83
CA VAL A 153 4.73 13.21 -8.80
C VAL A 153 4.66 11.67 -8.75
N PRO A 154 4.01 11.04 -7.74
CA PRO A 154 4.06 9.59 -7.54
C PRO A 154 3.58 8.74 -8.72
N TYR A 155 2.53 9.18 -9.45
CA TYR A 155 2.02 8.42 -10.60
C TYR A 155 2.98 8.45 -11.82
N GLU A 156 3.95 9.37 -11.83
CA GLU A 156 5.03 9.47 -12.83
C GLU A 156 6.24 8.63 -12.38
N VAL A 157 6.59 8.73 -11.11
CA VAL A 157 7.76 8.05 -10.52
C VAL A 157 7.61 6.54 -10.57
N LYS A 158 6.44 6.02 -10.21
CA LYS A 158 6.22 4.56 -10.12
C LYS A 158 6.51 3.81 -11.41
N PRO A 159 5.96 4.18 -12.58
CA PRO A 159 6.28 3.52 -13.84
C PRO A 159 7.74 3.73 -14.27
N LEU A 160 8.27 4.95 -14.13
CA LEU A 160 9.68 5.22 -14.46
C LEU A 160 10.62 4.31 -13.69
N VAL A 161 10.40 4.16 -12.39
CA VAL A 161 11.25 3.29 -11.56
C VAL A 161 11.03 1.83 -11.91
N LYS A 162 9.78 1.33 -11.90
CA LYS A 162 9.47 -0.09 -12.07
C LYS A 162 9.81 -0.61 -13.46
N ASP A 163 9.45 0.15 -14.50
CA ASP A 163 9.47 -0.35 -15.87
C ASP A 163 10.73 0.08 -16.65
N LYS A 164 11.48 1.08 -16.14
CA LYS A 164 12.67 1.62 -16.82
C LYS A 164 13.94 1.55 -15.97
N ILE A 165 13.95 2.13 -14.76
CA ILE A 165 15.17 2.20 -13.95
C ILE A 165 15.58 0.85 -13.37
N ILE A 166 14.65 0.12 -12.77
CA ILE A 166 14.94 -1.19 -12.16
C ILE A 166 15.46 -2.19 -13.21
N PRO A 167 14.79 -2.38 -14.39
CA PRO A 167 15.32 -3.26 -15.43
C PRO A 167 16.70 -2.82 -15.96
N PHE A 168 16.91 -1.52 -16.13
CA PHE A 168 18.21 -0.99 -16.56
C PHE A 168 19.32 -1.32 -15.55
N LEU A 169 19.07 -1.11 -14.25
CA LEU A 169 20.04 -1.44 -13.20
C LEU A 169 20.32 -2.93 -13.13
N GLN A 170 19.30 -3.78 -13.25
CA GLN A 170 19.47 -5.24 -13.27
C GLN A 170 20.29 -5.72 -14.46
N GLN A 171 20.03 -5.18 -15.65
CA GLN A 171 20.78 -5.54 -16.86
C GLN A 171 22.24 -5.09 -16.78
N LYS A 172 22.49 -3.90 -16.20
CA LYS A 172 23.82 -3.28 -16.19
C LYS A 172 24.73 -3.84 -15.11
N TYR A 173 24.17 -4.22 -13.97
CA TYR A 173 24.92 -4.70 -12.81
C TYR A 173 24.52 -6.14 -12.51
N ALA A 174 25.50 -6.99 -12.19
CA ALA A 174 25.23 -8.35 -11.72
C ALA A 174 24.69 -8.29 -10.28
N LEU A 175 23.41 -8.03 -10.14
CA LEU A 175 22.74 -7.89 -8.85
C LEU A 175 22.19 -9.24 -8.39
N SER A 176 22.26 -9.49 -7.10
CA SER A 176 21.57 -10.62 -6.48
C SER A 176 20.06 -10.42 -6.57
N HIS A 177 19.32 -11.48 -6.87
CA HIS A 177 17.88 -11.48 -6.75
C HIS A 177 17.48 -11.55 -5.27
N ILE A 178 16.46 -10.79 -4.88
CA ILE A 178 15.80 -10.90 -3.58
C ILE A 178 14.33 -11.21 -3.83
N ILE A 179 13.91 -12.39 -3.35
CA ILE A 179 12.51 -12.83 -3.43
C ILE A 179 11.98 -12.97 -2.01
N ALA A 180 10.77 -12.49 -1.79
CA ALA A 180 10.09 -12.65 -0.52
C ALA A 180 8.79 -13.45 -0.69
N ARG A 181 8.51 -14.32 0.29
CA ARG A 181 7.22 -14.95 0.49
C ARG A 181 6.61 -14.42 1.78
N ILE A 182 5.37 -13.97 1.74
CA ILE A 182 4.68 -13.45 2.92
C ILE A 182 3.55 -14.42 3.27
N ILE A 183 3.47 -14.79 4.55
CA ILE A 183 2.47 -15.70 5.07
C ILE A 183 1.67 -14.93 6.12
N SER A 184 0.34 -14.91 6.02
CA SER A 184 -0.52 -14.19 6.95
C SER A 184 -1.10 -15.16 7.99
N VAL A 185 -0.68 -15.00 9.25
CA VAL A 185 -1.09 -15.79 10.41
C VAL A 185 -2.07 -14.97 11.24
N VAL A 186 -3.16 -15.59 11.71
CA VAL A 186 -4.21 -14.96 12.54
C VAL A 186 -4.41 -15.75 13.83
N ASP A 187 -4.99 -15.06 14.83
CA ASP A 187 -5.36 -15.65 16.12
C ASP A 187 -4.22 -16.46 16.78
N PHE A 188 -2.99 -15.98 16.64
CA PHE A 188 -1.81 -16.61 17.19
C PHE A 188 -0.90 -15.53 17.80
N PRO A 189 -0.70 -15.50 19.13
CA PRO A 189 0.23 -14.57 19.76
C PRO A 189 1.65 -14.70 19.21
N GLU A 190 2.34 -13.59 18.95
CA GLU A 190 3.66 -13.57 18.31
C GLU A 190 4.69 -14.44 19.05
N SER A 191 4.72 -14.35 20.39
CA SER A 191 5.64 -15.16 21.20
C SER A 191 5.37 -16.66 21.10
N LEU A 192 4.10 -17.06 21.03
CA LEU A 192 3.73 -18.46 20.86
C LEU A 192 4.01 -18.94 19.45
N LEU A 193 3.78 -18.11 18.43
CA LEU A 193 4.11 -18.40 17.05
C LEU A 193 5.62 -18.64 16.92
N ALA A 194 6.45 -17.73 17.46
CA ALA A 194 7.91 -17.86 17.41
C ALA A 194 8.38 -19.17 18.06
N LEU A 195 7.86 -19.53 19.25
CA LEU A 195 8.19 -20.80 19.90
C LEU A 195 7.74 -22.02 19.07
N THR A 196 6.58 -21.94 18.43
CA THR A 196 6.04 -23.06 17.64
C THR A 196 6.88 -23.38 16.41
N ILE A 197 7.48 -22.36 15.80
CA ILE A 197 8.28 -22.52 14.57
C ILE A 197 9.80 -22.37 14.79
N GLU A 198 10.26 -22.30 16.06
CA GLU A 198 11.66 -22.02 16.42
C GLU A 198 12.63 -22.98 15.71
N GLN A 199 12.40 -24.31 15.79
CA GLN A 199 13.30 -25.27 15.16
C GLN A 199 13.32 -25.12 13.63
N TRP A 200 12.18 -24.88 13.01
CA TRP A 200 12.11 -24.63 11.57
C TRP A 200 12.85 -23.33 11.19
N GLU A 201 12.75 -22.27 12.01
CA GLU A 201 13.47 -21.00 11.77
C GLU A 201 14.99 -21.19 11.89
N LEU A 202 15.46 -21.96 12.87
CA LEU A 202 16.88 -22.30 13.03
C LEU A 202 17.43 -23.15 11.87
N ASP A 203 16.60 -23.98 11.26
CA ASP A 203 16.98 -24.85 10.15
C ASP A 203 16.88 -24.18 8.77
N LEU A 204 16.53 -22.87 8.70
CA LEU A 204 16.45 -22.14 7.45
C LEU A 204 17.81 -22.08 6.75
N PRO A 205 17.85 -22.22 5.40
CA PRO A 205 19.07 -22.02 4.62
C PRO A 205 19.71 -20.64 4.90
N PRO A 206 21.05 -20.53 4.89
CA PRO A 206 21.74 -19.27 5.25
C PRO A 206 21.38 -18.07 4.39
N ASN A 207 20.87 -18.30 3.18
CA ASN A 207 20.42 -17.28 2.24
C ASN A 207 18.92 -16.92 2.41
N ILE A 208 18.23 -17.53 3.38
CA ILE A 208 16.83 -17.24 3.70
C ILE A 208 16.75 -16.66 5.11
N SER A 209 16.06 -15.55 5.26
CA SER A 209 15.78 -14.90 6.54
C SER A 209 14.30 -14.78 6.80
N LEU A 210 13.89 -14.85 8.07
CA LEU A 210 12.53 -14.65 8.54
C LEU A 210 12.40 -13.29 9.21
N SER A 211 11.23 -12.67 9.05
CA SER A 211 10.82 -11.46 9.79
C SER A 211 9.37 -11.59 10.23
N TYR A 212 9.10 -11.20 11.47
CA TYR A 212 7.76 -11.10 12.03
C TYR A 212 7.27 -9.66 11.88
N LEU A 213 6.14 -9.46 11.23
CA LEU A 213 5.57 -8.15 10.93
C LEU A 213 4.14 -8.08 11.48
N PRO A 214 3.93 -7.63 12.72
CA PRO A 214 2.60 -7.46 13.30
C PRO A 214 1.80 -6.41 12.52
N VAL A 215 0.56 -6.74 12.14
CA VAL A 215 -0.37 -5.84 11.44
C VAL A 215 -1.78 -6.04 12.01
N GLY A 216 -2.19 -5.16 12.91
CA GLY A 216 -3.46 -5.30 13.63
C GLY A 216 -3.47 -6.58 14.49
N ASN A 217 -4.41 -7.48 14.23
CA ASN A 217 -4.53 -8.77 14.95
C ASN A 217 -3.91 -9.96 14.19
N ARG A 218 -3.10 -9.70 13.18
CA ARG A 218 -2.40 -10.73 12.38
C ARG A 218 -0.89 -10.50 12.41
N ILE A 219 -0.15 -11.55 12.14
CA ILE A 219 1.30 -11.52 11.96
C ILE A 219 1.59 -11.91 10.52
N LYS A 220 2.29 -11.05 9.78
CA LYS A 220 2.85 -11.41 8.49
C LYS A 220 4.26 -11.97 8.71
N LEU A 221 4.43 -13.28 8.51
CA LEU A 221 5.74 -13.91 8.41
C LEU A 221 6.31 -13.62 7.03
N ARG A 222 7.46 -12.97 6.96
CA ARG A 222 8.14 -12.67 5.72
C ARG A 222 9.43 -13.47 5.61
N LEU A 223 9.42 -14.49 4.75
CA LEU A 223 10.62 -15.18 4.32
C LEU A 223 11.26 -14.39 3.17
N THR A 224 12.56 -14.11 3.28
CA THR A 224 13.30 -13.38 2.25
C THR A 224 14.51 -14.22 1.84
N ALA A 225 14.57 -14.62 0.58
CA ALA A 225 15.67 -15.37 -0.02
C ALA A 225 16.53 -14.46 -0.90
N VAL A 226 17.86 -14.63 -0.85
CA VAL A 226 18.84 -13.87 -1.63
C VAL A 226 19.74 -14.83 -2.41
N GLY A 227 19.94 -14.58 -3.71
CA GLY A 227 20.81 -15.42 -4.55
C GLY A 227 20.89 -14.95 -5.99
N SER A 228 21.58 -15.72 -6.84
CA SER A 228 21.87 -15.37 -8.22
C SER A 228 20.76 -15.74 -9.23
N ASP A 229 19.90 -16.70 -8.89
CA ASP A 229 18.82 -17.16 -9.76
C ASP A 229 17.44 -17.02 -9.08
N ALA A 230 16.55 -16.28 -9.72
CA ALA A 230 15.22 -16.04 -9.20
C ALA A 230 14.32 -17.29 -9.17
N GLY A 231 14.52 -18.21 -10.12
CA GLY A 231 13.77 -19.46 -10.19
C GLY A 231 14.11 -20.38 -9.03
N ASP A 232 15.42 -20.57 -8.78
CA ASP A 232 15.91 -21.39 -7.67
C ASP A 232 15.46 -20.82 -6.32
N LEU A 233 15.52 -19.50 -6.14
CA LEU A 233 15.05 -18.85 -4.91
C LEU A 233 13.55 -19.06 -4.66
N LYS A 234 12.74 -19.05 -5.70
CA LYS A 234 11.32 -19.31 -5.59
C LYS A 234 11.06 -20.75 -5.14
N ILE A 235 11.75 -21.71 -5.74
CA ILE A 235 11.66 -23.14 -5.36
C ILE A 235 12.09 -23.34 -3.91
N GLN A 236 13.18 -22.70 -3.48
CA GLN A 236 13.66 -22.79 -2.09
C GLN A 236 12.59 -22.25 -1.12
N LEU A 237 12.01 -21.07 -1.40
CA LEU A 237 10.96 -20.48 -0.56
C LEU A 237 9.71 -21.35 -0.52
N ASP A 238 9.30 -21.92 -1.65
CA ASP A 238 8.11 -22.79 -1.70
C ASP A 238 8.35 -24.08 -0.87
N ASN A 239 9.56 -24.64 -0.89
CA ASN A 239 9.94 -25.79 -0.06
C ASN A 239 9.89 -25.44 1.43
N GLU A 240 10.38 -24.27 1.85
CA GLU A 240 10.30 -23.85 3.26
C GLU A 240 8.86 -23.59 3.70
N VAL A 241 8.01 -23.06 2.83
CA VAL A 241 6.57 -22.90 3.09
C VAL A 241 5.89 -24.25 3.30
N GLU A 242 6.20 -25.28 2.49
CA GLU A 242 5.63 -26.61 2.65
C GLU A 242 6.05 -27.28 3.98
N LYS A 243 7.26 -27.04 4.47
CA LYS A 243 7.70 -27.49 5.81
C LYS A 243 6.96 -26.77 6.94
N LEU A 244 6.57 -25.51 6.72
CA LEU A 244 5.86 -24.70 7.70
C LEU A 244 4.36 -25.07 7.82
N ARG A 245 3.75 -25.61 6.74
CA ARG A 245 2.31 -25.98 6.72
C ARG A 245 1.86 -26.87 7.86
N PRO A 246 2.53 -27.98 8.20
CA PRO A 246 2.09 -28.85 9.29
C PRO A 246 2.19 -28.19 10.66
N LEU A 247 3.02 -27.15 10.83
CA LEU A 247 3.24 -26.50 12.11
C LEU A 247 2.16 -25.47 12.46
N ILE A 248 1.72 -24.68 11.47
CA ILE A 248 0.83 -23.53 11.69
C ILE A 248 -0.33 -23.42 10.69
N GLY A 249 -0.54 -24.43 9.84
CA GLY A 249 -1.48 -24.33 8.72
C GLY A 249 -2.92 -23.99 9.09
N ASP A 250 -3.37 -24.39 10.28
CA ASP A 250 -4.69 -24.08 10.82
C ASP A 250 -4.88 -22.60 11.21
N LYS A 251 -3.77 -21.86 11.35
CA LYS A 251 -3.74 -20.45 11.69
C LYS A 251 -3.41 -19.54 10.49
N VAL A 252 -3.15 -20.10 9.32
CA VAL A 252 -2.77 -19.35 8.12
C VAL A 252 -3.99 -19.06 7.26
N ILE A 253 -4.21 -17.78 6.97
CA ILE A 253 -5.27 -17.32 6.05
C ILE A 253 -4.75 -17.05 4.64
N ALA A 254 -3.45 -16.81 4.46
CA ALA A 254 -2.80 -16.65 3.15
C ALA A 254 -1.36 -17.12 3.18
N TRP A 255 -0.94 -17.84 2.13
CA TRP A 255 0.43 -18.36 1.94
C TRP A 255 1.24 -17.57 0.91
N ASP A 256 0.65 -16.56 0.28
CA ASP A 256 1.18 -15.82 -0.87
C ASP A 256 1.28 -14.31 -0.66
N GLY A 257 1.00 -13.84 0.54
CA GLY A 257 1.09 -12.42 0.90
C GLY A 257 -0.08 -11.56 0.47
N ASN A 258 -1.12 -12.16 -0.11
CA ASN A 258 -2.32 -11.44 -0.49
C ASN A 258 -2.91 -10.66 0.69
N ASP A 259 -3.40 -9.47 0.44
CA ASP A 259 -4.14 -8.72 1.44
C ASP A 259 -5.54 -9.34 1.64
N ILE A 260 -6.14 -9.04 2.80
CA ILE A 260 -7.38 -9.70 3.23
C ILE A 260 -8.51 -9.55 2.21
N GLN A 261 -8.58 -8.42 1.51
CA GLN A 261 -9.59 -8.17 0.48
C GLN A 261 -9.37 -8.99 -0.79
N GLU A 262 -8.13 -9.34 -1.13
CA GLU A 262 -7.81 -10.24 -2.26
C GLU A 262 -8.16 -11.67 -1.92
N ILE A 263 -7.82 -12.13 -0.72
CA ILE A 263 -8.22 -13.45 -0.20
C ILE A 263 -9.75 -13.57 -0.19
N LEU A 264 -10.44 -12.54 0.31
CA LEU A 264 -11.90 -12.50 0.34
C LEU A 264 -12.49 -12.62 -1.07
N LYS A 265 -11.95 -11.88 -2.05
CA LYS A 265 -12.36 -11.99 -3.45
C LYS A 265 -12.27 -13.41 -3.96
N GLU A 266 -11.13 -14.09 -3.77
CA GLU A 266 -10.92 -15.47 -4.23
C GLU A 266 -11.94 -16.42 -3.61
N LEU A 267 -12.18 -16.30 -2.30
CA LEU A 267 -13.14 -17.14 -1.57
C LEU A 267 -14.58 -16.88 -2.04
N LEU A 268 -14.98 -15.64 -2.23
CA LEU A 268 -16.33 -15.29 -2.69
C LEU A 268 -16.57 -15.79 -4.12
N LEU A 269 -15.62 -15.60 -5.03
CA LEU A 269 -15.73 -16.08 -6.41
C LEU A 269 -15.75 -17.63 -6.49
N LYS A 270 -14.86 -18.29 -5.74
CA LYS A 270 -14.80 -19.75 -5.69
C LYS A 270 -16.13 -20.36 -5.23
N ASN A 271 -16.76 -19.77 -4.21
CA ASN A 271 -17.99 -20.27 -3.61
C ASN A 271 -19.27 -19.64 -4.22
N LYS A 272 -19.13 -18.75 -5.22
CA LYS A 272 -20.22 -18.02 -5.88
C LYS A 272 -21.11 -17.28 -4.88
N LEU A 273 -20.49 -16.60 -3.92
CA LEU A 273 -21.17 -15.86 -2.85
C LEU A 273 -21.21 -14.36 -3.17
N THR A 274 -22.33 -13.75 -2.86
CA THR A 274 -22.55 -12.30 -2.97
C THR A 274 -22.48 -11.62 -1.60
N LEU A 275 -22.01 -10.36 -1.55
CA LEU A 275 -21.73 -9.62 -0.34
C LEU A 275 -22.39 -8.23 -0.35
N SER A 276 -22.95 -7.81 0.79
CA SER A 276 -23.38 -6.45 1.05
C SER A 276 -22.93 -5.96 2.43
N VAL A 277 -22.92 -4.64 2.64
CA VAL A 277 -22.48 -4.03 3.90
C VAL A 277 -23.46 -2.96 4.40
N ALA A 278 -23.66 -2.90 5.72
CA ALA A 278 -24.39 -1.83 6.43
C ALA A 278 -23.44 -1.20 7.44
N GLU A 279 -22.93 -0.01 7.13
CA GLU A 279 -21.88 0.65 7.90
C GLU A 279 -22.43 1.83 8.70
N SER A 280 -22.01 1.96 9.97
CA SER A 280 -22.25 3.15 10.76
C SER A 280 -20.92 3.77 11.17
N CYS A 281 -20.28 3.27 12.21
CA CYS A 281 -19.02 3.84 12.73
C CYS A 281 -17.80 3.69 11.78
N THR A 282 -17.85 2.81 10.80
CA THR A 282 -16.81 2.63 9.79
C THR A 282 -16.96 3.55 8.59
N GLY A 283 -18.14 4.18 8.41
CA GLY A 283 -18.35 5.30 7.49
C GLY A 283 -18.09 5.03 6.01
N GLY A 284 -18.17 3.79 5.55
CA GLY A 284 -17.88 3.38 4.16
C GLY A 284 -16.53 2.73 3.98
N GLU A 285 -15.73 2.55 5.03
CA GLU A 285 -14.39 1.98 4.93
C GLU A 285 -14.41 0.50 4.55
N LEU A 286 -15.40 -0.29 5.00
CA LEU A 286 -15.61 -1.67 4.53
C LEU A 286 -15.85 -1.72 3.03
N ALA A 287 -16.80 -0.92 2.53
CA ALA A 287 -17.11 -0.82 1.12
C ALA A 287 -15.86 -0.38 0.31
N ARG A 288 -15.11 0.61 0.81
CA ARG A 288 -13.85 1.06 0.19
C ARG A 288 -12.81 -0.05 0.09
N LEU A 289 -12.60 -0.82 1.17
CA LEU A 289 -11.65 -1.94 1.16
C LEU A 289 -12.07 -3.03 0.16
N ILE A 290 -13.35 -3.42 0.17
CA ILE A 290 -13.88 -4.45 -0.74
C ILE A 290 -13.74 -4.00 -2.20
N THR A 291 -14.05 -2.74 -2.51
CA THR A 291 -14.00 -2.19 -3.87
C THR A 291 -12.60 -1.78 -4.33
N SER A 292 -11.61 -1.76 -3.45
CA SER A 292 -10.21 -1.50 -3.81
C SER A 292 -9.59 -2.58 -4.70
N VAL A 293 -10.19 -3.78 -4.72
CA VAL A 293 -9.74 -4.91 -5.53
C VAL A 293 -10.49 -4.94 -6.86
N SER A 294 -9.75 -4.95 -7.97
CA SER A 294 -10.34 -5.02 -9.31
C SER A 294 -11.23 -6.25 -9.49
N GLY A 295 -12.40 -6.08 -10.11
CA GLY A 295 -13.37 -7.14 -10.33
C GLY A 295 -14.34 -7.37 -9.15
N SER A 296 -14.36 -6.49 -8.15
CA SER A 296 -15.26 -6.58 -6.99
C SER A 296 -16.75 -6.59 -7.36
N SER A 297 -17.13 -6.03 -8.50
CA SER A 297 -18.51 -6.04 -9.00
C SER A 297 -19.08 -7.44 -9.25
N ALA A 298 -18.23 -8.46 -9.32
CA ALA A 298 -18.68 -9.84 -9.50
C ALA A 298 -19.24 -10.49 -8.21
N TYR A 299 -18.95 -9.90 -7.04
CA TYR A 299 -19.39 -10.43 -5.75
C TYR A 299 -19.95 -9.37 -4.79
N PHE A 300 -19.58 -8.10 -4.92
CA PHE A 300 -20.06 -7.01 -4.08
C PHE A 300 -21.27 -6.34 -4.73
N THR A 301 -22.45 -6.54 -4.14
CA THR A 301 -23.70 -6.01 -4.66
C THR A 301 -23.92 -4.54 -4.28
N GLY A 302 -23.47 -4.15 -3.08
CA GLY A 302 -23.60 -2.79 -2.63
C GLY A 302 -23.49 -2.62 -1.12
N GLY A 303 -23.61 -1.39 -0.67
CA GLY A 303 -23.55 -1.03 0.75
C GLY A 303 -24.40 0.18 1.06
N ILE A 304 -24.75 0.33 2.34
CA ILE A 304 -25.54 1.44 2.87
C ILE A 304 -24.88 1.98 4.14
N ILE A 305 -24.94 3.30 4.33
CA ILE A 305 -24.39 3.95 5.53
C ILE A 305 -25.56 4.62 6.29
N PRO A 306 -26.35 3.86 7.07
CA PRO A 306 -27.45 4.41 7.88
C PRO A 306 -26.85 5.01 9.16
N TYR A 307 -26.24 6.21 9.04
CA TYR A 307 -25.45 6.82 10.10
C TYR A 307 -26.30 7.28 11.28
N ASP A 308 -27.41 7.93 10.99
CA ASP A 308 -28.44 8.30 11.96
C ASP A 308 -29.32 7.11 12.34
N PHE A 309 -29.80 7.04 13.60
CA PHE A 309 -30.55 5.87 14.05
C PHE A 309 -31.92 5.75 13.35
N ASN A 310 -32.56 6.87 12.95
CA ASN A 310 -33.81 6.83 12.19
C ASN A 310 -33.61 6.20 10.81
N GLN A 311 -32.41 6.34 10.21
CA GLN A 311 -32.09 5.68 8.95
C GLN A 311 -31.87 4.16 9.13
N LYS A 312 -31.40 3.71 10.29
CA LYS A 312 -31.35 2.28 10.61
C LYS A 312 -32.75 1.67 10.65
N ILE A 313 -33.71 2.39 11.23
CA ILE A 313 -35.12 2.00 11.26
C ILE A 313 -35.73 2.02 9.86
N ALA A 314 -35.61 3.13 9.16
CA ALA A 314 -36.30 3.37 7.88
C ALA A 314 -35.78 2.47 6.74
N LEU A 315 -34.49 2.23 6.67
CA LEU A 315 -33.85 1.54 5.53
C LEU A 315 -33.55 0.08 5.81
N LEU A 316 -33.30 -0.28 7.06
CA LEU A 316 -32.89 -1.63 7.45
C LEU A 316 -33.90 -2.34 8.35
N ASN A 317 -35.07 -1.70 8.64
CA ASN A 317 -36.10 -2.23 9.52
C ASN A 317 -35.59 -2.57 10.93
N VAL A 318 -34.56 -1.89 11.43
CA VAL A 318 -34.10 -2.05 12.82
C VAL A 318 -35.23 -1.64 13.73
N SER A 319 -35.52 -2.44 14.76
CA SER A 319 -36.61 -2.18 15.68
C SER A 319 -36.33 -0.94 16.56
N GLU A 320 -37.20 0.06 16.52
CA GLU A 320 -37.11 1.20 17.45
C GLU A 320 -37.13 0.74 18.91
N LYS A 321 -37.88 -0.32 19.23
CA LYS A 321 -37.89 -0.93 20.55
C LYS A 321 -36.52 -1.45 20.96
N THR A 322 -35.84 -2.11 20.04
CA THR A 322 -34.47 -2.61 20.29
C THR A 322 -33.50 -1.45 20.58
N ILE A 323 -33.56 -0.38 19.79
CA ILE A 323 -32.73 0.82 20.01
C ILE A 323 -33.01 1.45 21.37
N ARG A 324 -34.29 1.60 21.74
CA ARG A 324 -34.68 2.20 23.04
C ARG A 324 -34.27 1.35 24.25
N GLN A 325 -34.23 0.03 24.11
CA GLN A 325 -33.90 -0.90 25.21
C GLN A 325 -32.42 -1.21 25.33
N LYS A 326 -31.70 -1.25 24.20
CA LYS A 326 -30.31 -1.76 24.11
C LYS A 326 -29.32 -0.70 23.65
N THR A 327 -29.78 0.48 23.32
CA THR A 327 -29.07 1.59 22.63
C THR A 327 -28.76 1.29 21.16
N VAL A 328 -28.33 2.32 20.43
CA VAL A 328 -27.96 2.20 19.01
C VAL A 328 -26.65 1.43 18.80
N VAL A 329 -25.82 1.32 19.83
CA VAL A 329 -24.55 0.58 19.82
C VAL A 329 -24.70 -0.67 20.69
N SER A 330 -25.22 -1.72 20.09
CA SER A 330 -25.47 -3.01 20.74
C SER A 330 -25.35 -4.16 19.74
N ALA A 331 -25.19 -5.36 20.27
CA ALA A 331 -25.14 -6.59 19.47
C ALA A 331 -26.43 -6.80 18.69
N GLU A 332 -27.57 -6.55 19.36
CA GLU A 332 -28.90 -6.72 18.79
C GLU A 332 -29.13 -5.78 17.61
N VAL A 333 -28.73 -4.50 17.73
CA VAL A 333 -28.83 -3.53 16.62
C VAL A 333 -27.91 -3.91 15.46
N ALA A 334 -26.67 -4.36 15.74
CA ALA A 334 -25.75 -4.84 14.70
C ALA A 334 -26.37 -6.04 13.95
N GLU A 335 -26.99 -6.96 14.68
CA GLU A 335 -27.63 -8.13 14.09
C GLU A 335 -28.83 -7.76 13.22
N GLU A 336 -29.73 -6.89 13.71
CA GLU A 336 -30.88 -6.41 12.94
C GLU A 336 -30.44 -5.62 11.70
N MET A 337 -29.38 -4.78 11.80
CA MET A 337 -28.77 -4.13 10.63
C MET A 337 -28.30 -5.13 9.59
N SER A 338 -27.69 -6.24 10.01
CA SER A 338 -27.22 -7.28 9.08
C SER A 338 -28.38 -7.97 8.35
N VAL A 339 -29.48 -8.25 9.07
CA VAL A 339 -30.69 -8.82 8.48
C VAL A 339 -31.28 -7.88 7.44
N GLY A 340 -31.50 -6.61 7.82
CA GLY A 340 -32.05 -5.62 6.90
C GLY A 340 -31.18 -5.40 5.67
N CYS A 341 -29.86 -5.38 5.82
CA CYS A 341 -28.91 -5.27 4.73
C CYS A 341 -29.01 -6.47 3.77
N GLN A 342 -29.00 -7.69 4.31
CA GLN A 342 -29.12 -8.90 3.50
C GLN A 342 -30.42 -8.94 2.69
N GLN A 343 -31.54 -8.55 3.31
CA GLN A 343 -32.83 -8.49 2.65
C GLN A 343 -32.90 -7.39 1.57
N LEU A 344 -32.34 -6.20 1.86
CA LEU A 344 -32.32 -5.08 0.93
C LEU A 344 -31.55 -5.38 -0.36
N PHE A 345 -30.35 -5.97 -0.22
CA PHE A 345 -29.46 -6.26 -1.34
C PHE A 345 -29.63 -7.68 -1.89
N LYS A 346 -30.37 -8.57 -1.22
CA LYS A 346 -30.59 -9.97 -1.59
C LYS A 346 -29.27 -10.74 -1.78
N THR A 347 -28.35 -10.60 -0.82
CA THR A 347 -27.02 -11.19 -0.86
C THR A 347 -26.92 -12.44 0.02
N ASP A 348 -25.94 -13.32 -0.29
CA ASP A 348 -25.65 -14.49 0.54
C ASP A 348 -24.98 -14.08 1.87
N ILE A 349 -24.23 -12.98 1.84
CA ILE A 349 -23.46 -12.45 2.98
C ILE A 349 -23.86 -11.00 3.22
N SER A 350 -24.04 -10.65 4.48
CA SER A 350 -24.11 -9.26 4.90
C SER A 350 -23.21 -8.98 6.10
N LEU A 351 -22.58 -7.82 6.10
CA LEU A 351 -21.79 -7.29 7.20
C LEU A 351 -22.47 -6.05 7.77
N SER A 352 -22.45 -5.89 9.07
CA SER A 352 -22.92 -4.66 9.71
C SER A 352 -21.97 -4.18 10.78
N THR A 353 -21.88 -2.86 10.97
CA THR A 353 -21.06 -2.24 12.03
C THR A 353 -21.86 -1.13 12.71
N THR A 354 -21.86 -1.10 14.05
CA THR A 354 -22.37 0.01 14.86
C THR A 354 -21.43 0.28 16.03
N GLY A 355 -21.15 1.56 16.34
CA GLY A 355 -20.17 1.88 17.38
C GLY A 355 -19.93 3.38 17.56
N VAL A 356 -19.15 3.75 18.57
CA VAL A 356 -18.76 5.12 18.89
C VAL A 356 -17.26 5.30 18.71
N SER A 357 -16.85 5.93 17.61
CA SER A 357 -15.42 6.17 17.30
C SER A 357 -14.83 7.41 17.98
N GLY A 358 -15.62 8.11 18.83
CA GLY A 358 -15.16 9.30 19.55
C GLY A 358 -15.09 10.58 18.68
N PRO A 359 -14.60 11.71 19.24
CA PRO A 359 -14.07 11.87 20.60
C PRO A 359 -15.14 12.01 21.70
N ARG A 360 -16.42 12.16 21.32
CA ARG A 360 -17.55 12.28 22.25
C ARG A 360 -18.42 11.02 22.22
N THR A 361 -19.15 10.77 23.30
CA THR A 361 -20.22 9.77 23.33
C THR A 361 -21.33 10.15 22.35
N ASP A 362 -22.14 9.18 21.99
CA ASP A 362 -23.37 9.41 21.22
C ASP A 362 -24.53 9.90 22.11
N GLU A 363 -25.69 10.13 21.53
CA GLU A 363 -26.90 10.58 22.23
C GLU A 363 -27.46 9.59 23.28
N PHE A 364 -27.02 8.32 23.22
CA PHE A 364 -27.37 7.28 24.17
C PHE A 364 -26.28 7.08 25.25
N ASN A 365 -25.28 7.96 25.31
CA ASN A 365 -24.15 7.88 26.23
C ASN A 365 -23.33 6.58 26.13
N ASN A 366 -23.25 5.97 24.95
CA ASN A 366 -22.41 4.82 24.74
C ASN A 366 -20.93 5.19 24.87
N THR A 367 -20.16 4.28 25.48
CA THR A 367 -18.72 4.52 25.74
C THR A 367 -17.93 4.61 24.44
N VAL A 368 -17.10 5.67 24.33
CA VAL A 368 -16.19 5.86 23.20
C VAL A 368 -15.26 4.65 23.04
N GLY A 369 -15.07 4.19 21.82
CA GLY A 369 -14.28 3.00 21.50
C GLY A 369 -15.09 1.71 21.45
N THR A 370 -16.36 1.71 21.83
CA THR A 370 -17.23 0.52 21.75
C THR A 370 -17.71 0.32 20.32
N VAL A 371 -17.60 -0.90 19.79
CA VAL A 371 -18.16 -1.30 18.51
C VAL A 371 -18.72 -2.71 18.59
N PHE A 372 -19.85 -2.90 17.93
CA PHE A 372 -20.41 -4.21 17.60
C PHE A 372 -20.45 -4.37 16.08
N TYR A 373 -20.20 -5.59 15.62
CA TYR A 373 -20.34 -5.95 14.21
C TYR A 373 -20.89 -7.34 14.05
N THR A 374 -21.66 -7.55 13.01
CA THR A 374 -22.26 -8.84 12.68
C THR A 374 -21.82 -9.29 11.30
N ILE A 375 -21.46 -10.55 11.20
CA ILE A 375 -21.20 -11.29 9.98
C ILE A 375 -22.33 -12.31 9.83
N ARG A 376 -23.05 -12.21 8.74
CA ARG A 376 -24.13 -13.16 8.39
C ARG A 376 -23.78 -13.83 7.08
N ILE A 377 -23.76 -15.15 7.06
CA ILE A 377 -23.57 -16.00 5.86
C ILE A 377 -24.78 -16.92 5.77
N LYS A 378 -25.74 -16.60 4.91
CA LYS A 378 -27.03 -17.30 4.86
C LYS A 378 -27.69 -17.32 6.25
N ASP A 379 -27.86 -18.50 6.85
CA ASP A 379 -28.44 -18.69 8.18
C ASP A 379 -27.42 -18.64 9.32
N SER A 380 -26.14 -18.70 9.02
CA SER A 380 -25.06 -18.62 10.02
C SER A 380 -24.78 -17.16 10.39
N VAL A 381 -24.80 -16.86 11.69
CA VAL A 381 -24.61 -15.52 12.22
C VAL A 381 -23.52 -15.51 13.27
N GLN A 382 -22.66 -14.52 13.21
CA GLN A 382 -21.65 -14.26 14.25
C GLN A 382 -21.63 -12.77 14.56
N THR A 383 -21.96 -12.41 15.79
CA THR A 383 -21.90 -11.04 16.30
C THR A 383 -20.74 -10.92 17.29
N ASN A 384 -19.87 -9.92 17.10
CA ASN A 384 -18.69 -9.68 17.91
C ASN A 384 -18.68 -8.25 18.44
N SER A 385 -17.88 -8.01 19.48
CA SER A 385 -17.62 -6.67 20.01
C SER A 385 -16.14 -6.41 20.18
N LEU A 386 -15.75 -5.13 20.04
CA LEU A 386 -14.40 -4.64 20.34
C LEU A 386 -14.51 -3.39 21.22
N PHE A 387 -13.45 -3.15 22.01
CA PHE A 387 -13.31 -1.93 22.79
C PHE A 387 -11.95 -1.28 22.50
N LEU A 388 -11.97 -0.11 21.83
CA LEU A 388 -10.82 0.58 21.25
C LEU A 388 -10.79 2.06 21.70
N PRO A 389 -10.66 2.33 23.01
CA PRO A 389 -10.92 3.67 23.60
C PRO A 389 -9.87 4.73 23.24
N HIS A 390 -8.69 4.33 22.75
CA HIS A 390 -7.56 5.24 22.48
C HIS A 390 -7.28 5.41 20.98
N MET A 391 -8.16 4.90 20.13
CA MET A 391 -7.98 4.97 18.67
C MET A 391 -8.62 6.23 18.11
N GLU A 392 -7.89 6.95 17.28
CA GLU A 392 -8.46 8.06 16.52
C GLU A 392 -9.50 7.56 15.50
N ARG A 393 -10.46 8.42 15.13
CA ARG A 393 -11.61 8.05 14.31
C ARG A 393 -11.25 7.31 13.01
N ASN A 394 -10.23 7.78 12.28
CA ASN A 394 -9.82 7.16 11.02
C ASN A 394 -9.16 5.80 11.25
N ASP A 395 -8.30 5.70 12.25
CA ASP A 395 -7.63 4.44 12.61
C ASP A 395 -8.62 3.42 13.17
N PHE A 396 -9.61 3.89 13.95
CA PHE A 396 -10.72 3.07 14.44
C PHE A 396 -11.52 2.46 13.28
N ALA A 397 -11.93 3.27 12.31
CA ALA A 397 -12.67 2.80 11.14
C ALA A 397 -11.86 1.78 10.32
N ALA A 398 -10.57 2.07 10.08
CA ALA A 398 -9.67 1.19 9.36
C ALA A 398 -9.45 -0.14 10.10
N PHE A 399 -9.18 -0.09 11.42
CA PHE A 399 -8.98 -1.28 12.24
C PHE A 399 -10.22 -2.18 12.30
N VAL A 400 -11.38 -1.59 12.59
CA VAL A 400 -12.65 -2.33 12.66
C VAL A 400 -12.96 -2.99 11.32
N SER A 401 -12.80 -2.27 10.22
CA SER A 401 -13.06 -2.81 8.88
C SER A 401 -12.13 -3.97 8.52
N GLN A 402 -10.84 -3.85 8.83
CA GLN A 402 -9.88 -4.95 8.65
C GLN A 402 -10.25 -6.17 9.50
N ARG A 403 -10.66 -5.96 10.75
CA ARG A 403 -11.07 -7.02 11.66
C ARG A 403 -12.31 -7.75 11.14
N VAL A 404 -13.32 -7.02 10.70
CA VAL A 404 -14.55 -7.60 10.13
C VAL A 404 -14.25 -8.47 8.91
N LEU A 405 -13.39 -8.01 7.99
CA LEU A 405 -13.01 -8.79 6.81
C LEU A 405 -12.20 -10.05 7.18
N GLN A 406 -11.34 -9.98 8.20
CA GLN A 406 -10.58 -11.14 8.68
C GLN A 406 -11.49 -12.21 9.28
N ASP A 407 -12.43 -11.80 10.12
CA ASP A 407 -13.39 -12.72 10.74
C ASP A 407 -14.34 -13.32 9.67
N LEU A 408 -14.73 -12.55 8.65
CA LEU A 408 -15.48 -13.05 7.50
C LEU A 408 -14.69 -14.13 6.74
N VAL A 409 -13.43 -13.88 6.42
CA VAL A 409 -12.56 -14.88 5.75
C VAL A 409 -12.45 -16.14 6.59
N SER A 410 -12.21 -16.00 7.89
CA SER A 410 -12.13 -17.13 8.83
C SER A 410 -13.43 -17.93 8.88
N MET A 411 -14.58 -17.24 8.87
CA MET A 411 -15.90 -17.87 8.89
C MET A 411 -16.19 -18.62 7.57
N ILE A 412 -15.85 -18.01 6.41
CA ILE A 412 -16.01 -18.67 5.10
C ILE A 412 -15.14 -19.93 5.03
N LEU A 413 -13.89 -19.88 5.46
CA LEU A 413 -12.99 -21.02 5.48
C LEU A 413 -13.47 -22.16 6.38
N LYS A 414 -14.23 -21.88 7.46
CA LYS A 414 -14.82 -22.88 8.33
C LYS A 414 -16.06 -23.52 7.72
N ILE A 415 -16.89 -22.74 7.02
CA ILE A 415 -18.18 -23.21 6.47
C ILE A 415 -18.01 -23.97 5.15
N PHE A 416 -17.07 -23.56 4.31
CA PHE A 416 -16.88 -24.06 2.95
C PHE A 416 -15.56 -24.85 2.80
N LYS A 417 -15.13 -25.51 3.86
CA LYS A 417 -13.98 -26.45 3.83
C LYS A 417 -14.17 -27.60 2.88
#